data_aff52faa3008eeede6ef6092008c4a77
#
_entry.id   aff52faa3008eeede6ef6092008c4a77
#
_cell.length_a   1.000
_cell.length_b   1.000
_cell.length_c   1.000
_cell.angle_alpha   90.00
_cell.angle_beta   90.00
_cell.angle_gamma   90.00
#
_symmetry.space_group_name_H-M   'P 1'
#
loop_
_entity.id
_entity.type
_entity.pdbx_description
1 polymer ?
#
loop_
_entity_poly.entity_id
_entity_poly.type
_entity_poly.pdbx_seq_one_letter_code
_entity_poly.pdbx_strand_id
1 'polypeptide(L)'
;MRLTSGLGGSVSSHIEGIVHGISDTGGTPLVVSEGNRVLGVIHLKDVVKGGIKERFARFRAMGIRTVMITGDNPRTAAAIAREAGVDDFLAEATPEAKMQLIKEEQAKGKLVAMTGDGTNDAPALAQADVGVAMNTGTQAAKEAGNMVDLDSNPTKLLEVVEIGKQMLMTRGVLTTFSIANDVAKYFAIIPAMFMGVYPEIAPLNIMHLASPQSAILSAVIFNAIIIILLIPLALRGVRYRPIGAGPLLARSLLIYGVGGVVAPFIGIKLIDLVLVAVGLA
;
A
#
# COMPACT_ATOMS: atom_id res chain seq x y z
N MET A 1 -38.09 4.70 15.23
CA MET A 1 -39.28 5.28 14.58
C MET A 1 -40.21 4.23 13.95
N ARG A 2 -39.75 3.24 13.18
CA ARG A 2 -40.62 2.21 12.58
C ARG A 2 -41.47 1.43 13.60
N LEU A 3 -40.97 1.14 14.80
CA LEU A 3 -41.71 0.41 15.85
C LEU A 3 -42.87 1.22 16.46
N THR A 4 -42.66 2.51 16.75
CA THR A 4 -43.72 3.35 17.29
C THR A 4 -44.82 3.69 16.27
N SER A 5 -44.44 3.85 14.98
CA SER A 5 -45.41 4.02 13.90
C SER A 5 -46.23 2.75 13.64
N GLY A 6 -45.61 1.56 13.78
CA GLY A 6 -46.30 0.26 13.66
C GLY A 6 -47.32 -0.03 14.79
N LEU A 7 -47.16 0.62 15.95
CA LEU A 7 -48.06 0.49 17.10
C LEU A 7 -49.11 1.63 17.20
N GLY A 8 -49.23 2.48 16.16
CA GLY A 8 -50.19 3.59 16.11
C GLY A 8 -49.78 4.83 16.89
N GLY A 9 -48.56 4.95 17.35
CA GLY A 9 -48.03 6.11 18.04
C GLY A 9 -47.49 7.19 17.06
N SER A 10 -47.78 8.46 17.35
CA SER A 10 -47.18 9.61 16.65
C SER A 10 -45.94 10.07 17.43
N VAL A 11 -44.81 10.21 16.74
CA VAL A 11 -43.61 10.84 17.27
C VAL A 11 -43.78 12.35 17.15
N SER A 12 -43.62 13.12 18.24
CA SER A 12 -43.73 14.56 18.14
C SER A 12 -42.60 15.17 17.32
N SER A 13 -42.88 16.28 16.63
CA SER A 13 -41.86 17.03 15.86
C SER A 13 -40.66 17.47 16.72
N HIS A 14 -40.87 17.67 18.02
CA HIS A 14 -39.78 17.97 18.99
C HIS A 14 -38.81 16.78 19.10
N ILE A 15 -39.28 15.56 19.25
CA ILE A 15 -38.48 14.36 19.33
C ILE A 15 -37.74 14.10 17.98
N GLU A 16 -38.41 14.33 16.85
CA GLU A 16 -37.77 14.24 15.53
C GLU A 16 -36.63 15.25 15.39
N GLY A 17 -36.83 16.49 15.86
CA GLY A 17 -35.77 17.49 15.89
C GLY A 17 -34.56 17.08 16.72
N ILE A 18 -34.78 16.47 17.88
CA ILE A 18 -33.69 15.95 18.73
C ILE A 18 -32.96 14.80 18.03
N VAL A 19 -33.70 13.85 17.45
CA VAL A 19 -33.13 12.71 16.70
C VAL A 19 -32.27 13.19 15.53
N HIS A 20 -32.76 14.15 14.75
CA HIS A 20 -32.01 14.73 13.62
C HIS A 20 -30.76 15.46 14.12
N GLY A 21 -30.88 16.29 15.17
CA GLY A 21 -29.75 17.03 15.77
C GLY A 21 -28.64 16.09 16.26
N ILE A 22 -28.99 14.97 16.90
CA ILE A 22 -28.03 13.95 17.32
C ILE A 22 -27.35 13.32 16.10
N SER A 23 -28.12 12.91 15.07
CA SER A 23 -27.59 12.28 13.85
C SER A 23 -26.67 13.22 13.07
N ASP A 24 -27.01 14.51 12.96
CA ASP A 24 -26.23 15.51 12.24
C ASP A 24 -24.85 15.78 12.90
N THR A 25 -24.73 15.49 14.21
CA THR A 25 -23.46 15.53 14.94
C THR A 25 -22.67 14.22 14.94
N GLY A 26 -23.11 13.23 14.16
CA GLY A 26 -22.45 11.91 14.08
C GLY A 26 -22.81 10.96 15.23
N GLY A 27 -23.83 11.29 16.02
CA GLY A 27 -24.34 10.41 17.06
C GLY A 27 -25.43 9.46 16.53
N THR A 28 -25.59 8.32 17.22
CA THR A 28 -26.68 7.37 16.97
C THR A 28 -27.79 7.60 17.99
N PRO A 29 -28.96 8.13 17.56
CA PRO A 29 -30.09 8.35 18.45
C PRO A 29 -30.87 7.07 18.70
N LEU A 30 -31.05 6.65 19.92
CA LEU A 30 -31.95 5.57 20.32
C LEU A 30 -33.17 6.15 21.02
N VAL A 31 -34.34 6.02 20.43
CA VAL A 31 -35.60 6.46 21.00
C VAL A 31 -36.12 5.37 21.96
N VAL A 32 -36.38 5.75 23.19
CA VAL A 32 -36.94 4.87 24.20
C VAL A 32 -38.45 5.18 24.37
N SER A 33 -39.26 4.14 24.30
CA SER A 33 -40.70 4.26 24.45
C SER A 33 -41.29 3.18 25.36
N GLU A 34 -42.38 3.52 26.05
CA GLU A 34 -43.23 2.61 26.80
C GLU A 34 -44.62 2.61 26.13
N GLY A 35 -44.97 1.50 25.50
CA GLY A 35 -46.11 1.45 24.62
C GLY A 35 -46.05 2.52 23.53
N ASN A 36 -47.11 3.36 23.46
CA ASN A 36 -47.17 4.44 22.45
C ASN A 36 -46.54 5.78 22.97
N ARG A 37 -46.01 5.82 24.19
CA ARG A 37 -45.40 7.03 24.77
C ARG A 37 -43.89 7.01 24.62
N VAL A 38 -43.34 8.03 23.97
CA VAL A 38 -41.89 8.23 23.93
C VAL A 38 -41.46 8.81 25.28
N LEU A 39 -40.48 8.13 25.92
CA LEU A 39 -39.92 8.53 27.21
C LEU A 39 -38.70 9.45 27.03
N GLY A 40 -37.93 9.29 25.96
CA GLY A 40 -36.76 10.10 25.71
C GLY A 40 -35.89 9.54 24.53
N VAL A 41 -34.77 10.21 24.35
CA VAL A 41 -33.78 9.82 23.34
C VAL A 41 -32.42 9.64 24.02
N ILE A 42 -31.79 8.48 23.82
CA ILE A 42 -30.42 8.22 24.25
C ILE A 42 -29.49 8.60 23.11
N HIS A 43 -28.51 9.43 23.40
CA HIS A 43 -27.46 9.80 22.45
C HIS A 43 -26.24 8.91 22.63
N LEU A 44 -25.98 8.01 21.67
CA LEU A 44 -24.74 7.26 21.58
C LEU A 44 -23.82 7.98 20.59
N LYS A 45 -22.59 8.23 21.01
CA LYS A 45 -21.59 8.84 20.11
C LYS A 45 -20.26 8.14 20.29
N ASP A 46 -19.75 7.57 19.18
CA ASP A 46 -18.39 7.11 19.10
C ASP A 46 -17.45 8.26 18.80
N VAL A 47 -16.28 8.22 19.42
CA VAL A 47 -15.22 9.21 19.17
C VAL A 47 -14.34 8.71 18.06
N VAL A 48 -14.28 9.46 16.96
CA VAL A 48 -13.33 9.19 15.87
C VAL A 48 -11.91 9.32 16.44
N LYS A 49 -11.11 8.25 16.31
CA LYS A 49 -9.73 8.23 16.83
C LYS A 49 -8.90 9.34 16.19
N GLY A 50 -8.09 10.03 16.99
CA GLY A 50 -7.19 11.08 16.49
C GLY A 50 -6.25 10.59 15.38
N GLY A 51 -5.98 11.45 14.39
CA GLY A 51 -5.08 11.14 13.27
C GLY A 51 -5.69 10.29 12.16
N ILE A 52 -6.95 9.90 12.24
CA ILE A 52 -7.64 9.11 11.21
C ILE A 52 -7.72 9.86 9.87
N LYS A 53 -8.04 11.14 9.92
CA LYS A 53 -8.19 11.99 8.73
C LYS A 53 -6.90 12.08 7.91
N GLU A 54 -5.77 12.23 8.58
CA GLU A 54 -4.45 12.26 7.96
C GLU A 54 -4.10 10.91 7.34
N ARG A 55 -4.50 9.81 7.97
CA ARG A 55 -4.26 8.46 7.45
C ARG A 55 -5.10 8.18 6.19
N PHE A 56 -6.36 8.60 6.17
CA PHE A 56 -7.18 8.50 4.95
C PHE A 56 -6.68 9.43 3.83
N ALA A 57 -6.16 10.61 4.16
CA ALA A 57 -5.49 11.46 3.18
C ALA A 57 -4.25 10.77 2.56
N ARG A 58 -3.49 9.99 3.35
CA ARG A 58 -2.37 9.17 2.83
C ARG A 58 -2.86 8.04 1.91
N PHE A 59 -3.93 7.33 2.26
CA PHE A 59 -4.54 6.34 1.35
C PHE A 59 -4.89 6.98 -0.01
N ARG A 60 -5.52 8.15 0.02
CA ARG A 60 -5.88 8.89 -1.19
C ARG A 60 -4.65 9.29 -2.01
N ALA A 61 -3.59 9.76 -1.37
CA ALA A 61 -2.32 10.06 -2.03
C ALA A 61 -1.68 8.84 -2.71
N MET A 62 -1.94 7.64 -2.18
CA MET A 62 -1.51 6.37 -2.78
C MET A 62 -2.44 5.86 -3.89
N GLY A 63 -3.51 6.60 -4.23
CA GLY A 63 -4.51 6.21 -5.21
C GLY A 63 -5.51 5.16 -4.70
N ILE A 64 -5.66 5.02 -3.38
CA ILE A 64 -6.59 4.08 -2.75
C ILE A 64 -7.84 4.86 -2.35
N ARG A 65 -9.00 4.45 -2.86
CA ARG A 65 -10.31 4.96 -2.45
C ARG A 65 -10.77 4.28 -1.19
N THR A 66 -11.28 5.04 -0.25
CA THR A 66 -11.78 4.55 1.03
C THR A 66 -13.30 4.72 1.11
N VAL A 67 -13.99 3.65 1.51
CA VAL A 67 -15.44 3.64 1.65
C VAL A 67 -15.78 3.16 3.07
N MET A 68 -16.50 3.98 3.82
CA MET A 68 -17.02 3.59 5.13
C MET A 68 -18.33 2.82 4.95
N ILE A 69 -18.47 1.67 5.60
CA ILE A 69 -19.69 0.88 5.55
C ILE A 69 -20.22 0.77 6.98
N THR A 70 -21.45 1.21 7.21
CA THR A 70 -22.05 1.22 8.53
C THR A 70 -23.53 0.83 8.49
N GLY A 71 -24.03 0.30 9.60
CA GLY A 71 -25.45 0.07 9.83
C GLY A 71 -26.22 1.32 10.28
N ASP A 72 -25.53 2.45 10.53
CA ASP A 72 -26.13 3.69 10.94
C ASP A 72 -27.02 4.31 9.86
N ASN A 73 -27.89 5.23 10.30
CA ASN A 73 -28.70 6.01 9.37
C ASN A 73 -27.83 6.95 8.48
N PRO A 74 -28.35 7.36 7.31
CA PRO A 74 -27.55 8.15 6.36
C PRO A 74 -27.02 9.48 6.92
N ARG A 75 -27.73 10.15 7.85
CA ARG A 75 -27.28 11.42 8.45
C ARG A 75 -26.08 11.21 9.38
N THR A 76 -26.17 10.21 10.25
CA THR A 76 -25.07 9.82 11.14
C THR A 76 -23.86 9.36 10.32
N ALA A 77 -24.07 8.50 9.33
CA ALA A 77 -23.02 8.01 8.43
C ALA A 77 -22.31 9.16 7.68
N ALA A 78 -23.08 10.11 7.13
CA ALA A 78 -22.51 11.27 6.43
C ALA A 78 -21.67 12.17 7.35
N ALA A 79 -22.12 12.36 8.62
CA ALA A 79 -21.39 13.15 9.59
C ALA A 79 -20.06 12.48 9.99
N ILE A 80 -20.07 11.18 10.27
CA ILE A 80 -18.87 10.40 10.62
C ILE A 80 -17.92 10.33 9.43
N ALA A 81 -18.41 10.07 8.21
CA ALA A 81 -17.60 10.03 7.00
C ALA A 81 -16.85 11.33 6.73
N ARG A 82 -17.53 12.47 6.95
CA ARG A 82 -16.92 13.81 6.82
C ARG A 82 -15.87 14.05 7.91
N GLU A 83 -16.14 13.67 9.14
CA GLU A 83 -15.21 13.80 10.28
C GLU A 83 -13.96 12.94 10.06
N ALA A 84 -14.15 11.68 9.66
CA ALA A 84 -13.07 10.74 9.37
C ALA A 84 -12.31 11.09 8.08
N GLY A 85 -12.94 11.75 7.11
CA GLY A 85 -12.33 12.15 5.84
C GLY A 85 -12.21 11.00 4.84
N VAL A 86 -13.15 10.03 4.88
CA VAL A 86 -13.26 8.97 3.86
C VAL A 86 -13.81 9.53 2.55
N ASP A 87 -13.63 8.79 1.45
CA ASP A 87 -14.02 9.25 0.12
C ASP A 87 -15.51 9.03 -0.16
N ASP A 88 -16.10 7.99 0.47
CA ASP A 88 -17.49 7.63 0.27
C ASP A 88 -18.01 6.83 1.48
N PHE A 89 -19.32 6.61 1.54
CA PHE A 89 -19.92 5.77 2.58
C PHE A 89 -21.17 5.03 2.10
N LEU A 90 -21.43 3.87 2.71
CA LEU A 90 -22.66 3.10 2.57
C LEU A 90 -23.34 3.02 3.94
N ALA A 91 -24.50 3.63 4.06
CA ALA A 91 -25.33 3.64 5.30
C ALA A 91 -26.36 2.52 5.25
N GLU A 92 -26.93 2.18 6.44
CA GLU A 92 -27.95 1.12 6.62
C GLU A 92 -27.55 -0.21 5.93
N ALA A 93 -26.26 -0.50 5.91
CA ALA A 93 -25.70 -1.62 5.15
C ALA A 93 -26.06 -2.96 5.81
N THR A 94 -26.73 -3.82 5.06
CA THR A 94 -26.89 -5.24 5.41
C THR A 94 -25.65 -6.05 5.05
N PRO A 95 -25.44 -7.26 5.61
CA PRO A 95 -24.33 -8.13 5.22
C PRO A 95 -24.27 -8.40 3.72
N GLU A 96 -25.43 -8.57 3.08
CA GLU A 96 -25.55 -8.79 1.64
C GLU A 96 -25.12 -7.53 0.86
N ALA A 97 -25.53 -6.34 1.29
CA ALA A 97 -25.16 -5.08 0.65
C ALA A 97 -23.64 -4.85 0.73
N LYS A 98 -23.00 -5.19 1.89
CA LYS A 98 -21.54 -5.14 2.05
C LYS A 98 -20.84 -6.05 1.04
N MET A 99 -21.28 -7.30 0.95
CA MET A 99 -20.70 -8.28 0.01
C MET A 99 -20.93 -7.86 -1.45
N GLN A 100 -22.10 -7.33 -1.78
CA GLN A 100 -22.43 -6.87 -3.12
C GLN A 100 -21.53 -5.72 -3.57
N LEU A 101 -21.30 -4.73 -2.71
CA LEU A 101 -20.37 -3.62 -2.99
C LEU A 101 -18.96 -4.12 -3.32
N ILE A 102 -18.47 -5.11 -2.57
CA ILE A 102 -17.13 -5.70 -2.84
C ILE A 102 -17.11 -6.36 -4.22
N LYS A 103 -18.12 -7.18 -4.54
CA LYS A 103 -18.21 -7.84 -5.85
C LYS A 103 -18.28 -6.85 -7.01
N GLU A 104 -19.00 -5.75 -6.84
CA GLU A 104 -19.10 -4.69 -7.85
C GLU A 104 -17.77 -3.99 -8.11
N GLU A 105 -17.00 -3.71 -7.07
CA GLU A 105 -15.67 -3.12 -7.24
C GLU A 105 -14.66 -4.13 -7.84
N GLN A 106 -14.74 -5.40 -7.44
CA GLN A 106 -13.95 -6.49 -8.03
C GLN A 106 -14.28 -6.71 -9.50
N ALA A 107 -15.56 -6.64 -9.89
CA ALA A 107 -15.99 -6.75 -11.29
C ALA A 107 -15.44 -5.61 -12.18
N LYS A 108 -15.09 -4.45 -11.59
CA LYS A 108 -14.39 -3.35 -12.26
C LYS A 108 -12.87 -3.57 -12.36
N GLY A 109 -12.37 -4.74 -11.97
CA GLY A 109 -10.95 -5.08 -11.97
C GLY A 109 -10.15 -4.45 -10.82
N LYS A 110 -10.80 -4.00 -9.75
CA LYS A 110 -10.14 -3.43 -8.58
C LYS A 110 -9.87 -4.51 -7.52
N LEU A 111 -8.75 -4.37 -6.83
CA LEU A 111 -8.48 -5.12 -5.61
C LEU A 111 -9.16 -4.43 -4.43
N VAL A 112 -9.89 -5.19 -3.64
CA VAL A 112 -10.68 -4.70 -2.51
C VAL A 112 -10.12 -5.25 -1.21
N ALA A 113 -9.78 -4.35 -0.28
CA ALA A 113 -9.49 -4.69 1.11
C ALA A 113 -10.71 -4.33 1.98
N MET A 114 -11.10 -5.25 2.85
CA MET A 114 -12.19 -5.07 3.82
C MET A 114 -11.65 -5.17 5.24
N THR A 115 -12.05 -4.25 6.11
CA THR A 115 -11.81 -4.38 7.55
C THR A 115 -13.13 -4.48 8.29
N GLY A 116 -13.21 -5.35 9.28
CA GLY A 116 -14.44 -5.55 10.05
C GLY A 116 -14.18 -6.32 11.35
N ASP A 117 -15.13 -6.26 12.26
CA ASP A 117 -15.04 -6.88 13.59
C ASP A 117 -16.26 -7.71 13.96
N GLY A 118 -17.39 -7.54 13.26
CA GLY A 118 -18.65 -8.21 13.54
C GLY A 118 -18.85 -9.53 12.82
N THR A 119 -19.72 -10.39 13.35
CA THR A 119 -20.20 -11.61 12.66
C THR A 119 -20.85 -11.27 11.32
N ASN A 120 -21.49 -10.12 11.24
CA ASN A 120 -22.15 -9.63 10.01
C ASN A 120 -21.12 -9.20 8.94
N ASP A 121 -19.86 -9.04 9.30
CA ASP A 121 -18.77 -8.70 8.38
C ASP A 121 -18.11 -9.93 7.78
N ALA A 122 -18.27 -11.11 8.40
CA ALA A 122 -17.61 -12.33 7.98
C ALA A 122 -17.78 -12.67 6.48
N PRO A 123 -19.00 -12.61 5.89
CA PRO A 123 -19.16 -12.86 4.46
C PRO A 123 -18.41 -11.86 3.57
N ALA A 124 -18.40 -10.58 3.98
CA ALA A 124 -17.70 -9.50 3.26
C ALA A 124 -16.17 -9.64 3.40
N LEU A 125 -15.68 -10.02 4.59
CA LEU A 125 -14.25 -10.30 4.84
C LEU A 125 -13.75 -11.47 3.98
N ALA A 126 -14.55 -12.54 3.89
CA ALA A 126 -14.20 -13.70 3.06
C ALA A 126 -14.26 -13.40 1.55
N GLN A 127 -15.14 -12.50 1.11
CA GLN A 127 -15.26 -12.11 -0.30
C GLN A 127 -14.16 -11.18 -0.76
N ALA A 128 -13.64 -10.33 0.12
CA ALA A 128 -12.61 -9.35 -0.22
C ALA A 128 -11.29 -10.04 -0.63
N ASP A 129 -10.51 -9.38 -1.50
CA ASP A 129 -9.16 -9.87 -1.86
C ASP A 129 -8.23 -9.88 -0.63
N VAL A 130 -8.44 -8.91 0.27
CA VAL A 130 -7.78 -8.86 1.59
C VAL A 130 -8.82 -8.57 2.66
N GLY A 131 -9.14 -9.56 3.48
CA GLY A 131 -10.00 -9.43 4.65
C GLY A 131 -9.16 -9.26 5.93
N VAL A 132 -9.34 -8.15 6.65
CA VAL A 132 -8.63 -7.85 7.90
C VAL A 132 -9.63 -7.80 9.06
N ALA A 133 -9.60 -8.79 9.91
CA ALA A 133 -10.40 -8.82 11.13
C ALA A 133 -9.69 -8.07 12.27
N MET A 134 -10.46 -7.42 13.14
CA MET A 134 -9.92 -6.82 14.36
C MET A 134 -9.70 -7.87 15.44
N ASN A 135 -8.67 -7.72 16.26
CA ASN A 135 -8.42 -8.63 17.38
C ASN A 135 -9.57 -8.64 18.41
N THR A 136 -10.23 -7.51 18.58
CA THR A 136 -11.43 -7.38 19.42
C THR A 136 -12.70 -7.92 18.74
N GLY A 137 -12.60 -8.30 17.47
CA GLY A 137 -13.72 -8.80 16.69
C GLY A 137 -14.16 -10.20 17.07
N THR A 138 -15.31 -10.61 16.53
CA THR A 138 -15.88 -11.95 16.75
C THR A 138 -15.02 -13.05 16.15
N GLN A 139 -15.16 -14.27 16.66
CA GLN A 139 -14.43 -15.43 16.14
C GLN A 139 -14.76 -15.66 14.65
N ALA A 140 -16.01 -15.47 14.26
CA ALA A 140 -16.45 -15.61 12.86
C ALA A 140 -15.72 -14.61 11.93
N ALA A 141 -15.54 -13.36 12.36
CA ALA A 141 -14.79 -12.36 11.59
C ALA A 141 -13.31 -12.74 11.45
N LYS A 142 -12.69 -13.23 12.55
CA LYS A 142 -11.29 -13.67 12.53
C LYS A 142 -11.04 -14.88 11.62
N GLU A 143 -11.96 -15.82 11.59
CA GLU A 143 -11.86 -17.00 10.73
C GLU A 143 -12.12 -16.69 9.25
N ALA A 144 -12.95 -15.67 8.97
CA ALA A 144 -13.25 -15.23 7.61
C ALA A 144 -12.15 -14.36 7.00
N GLY A 145 -11.39 -13.64 7.82
CA GLY A 145 -10.33 -12.74 7.36
C GLY A 145 -9.04 -13.47 7.00
N ASN A 146 -8.28 -12.91 6.05
CA ASN A 146 -6.93 -13.38 5.72
C ASN A 146 -5.90 -12.95 6.77
N MET A 147 -6.20 -11.89 7.52
CA MET A 147 -5.32 -11.26 8.49
C MET A 147 -6.09 -10.84 9.73
N VAL A 148 -5.40 -10.78 10.87
CA VAL A 148 -5.95 -10.22 12.12
C VAL A 148 -5.07 -9.04 12.54
N ASP A 149 -5.68 -7.88 12.69
CA ASP A 149 -5.02 -6.69 13.26
C ASP A 149 -5.06 -6.76 14.79
N LEU A 150 -3.89 -7.00 15.40
CA LEU A 150 -3.76 -7.18 16.85
C LEU A 150 -4.04 -5.88 17.64
N ASP A 151 -3.83 -4.72 17.04
CA ASP A 151 -4.08 -3.41 17.66
C ASP A 151 -5.55 -2.96 17.54
N SER A 152 -6.37 -3.71 16.81
CA SER A 152 -7.78 -3.36 16.52
C SER A 152 -7.93 -1.93 16.00
N ASN A 153 -7.06 -1.56 15.05
CA ASN A 153 -7.04 -0.24 14.45
C ASN A 153 -7.18 -0.34 12.92
N PRO A 154 -8.35 -0.01 12.35
CA PRO A 154 -8.61 -0.20 10.91
C PRO A 154 -7.63 0.56 10.01
N THR A 155 -6.94 1.57 10.54
CA THR A 155 -5.95 2.33 9.78
C THR A 155 -4.57 1.67 9.74
N LYS A 156 -4.35 0.55 10.46
CA LYS A 156 -3.13 -0.28 10.34
C LYS A 156 -2.97 -0.87 8.95
N LEU A 157 -4.05 -1.08 8.23
CA LEU A 157 -4.01 -1.48 6.83
C LEU A 157 -3.13 -0.53 5.98
N LEU A 158 -3.05 0.76 6.34
CA LEU A 158 -2.13 1.71 5.70
C LEU A 158 -0.67 1.24 5.80
N GLU A 159 -0.24 0.83 6.99
CA GLU A 159 1.14 0.37 7.24
C GLU A 159 1.42 -0.92 6.45
N VAL A 160 0.45 -1.84 6.40
CA VAL A 160 0.55 -3.09 5.61
C VAL A 160 0.72 -2.78 4.13
N VAL A 161 -0.10 -1.86 3.59
CA VAL A 161 -0.02 -1.45 2.18
C VAL A 161 1.29 -0.72 1.89
N GLU A 162 1.76 0.17 2.77
CA GLU A 162 3.04 0.87 2.63
C GLU A 162 4.21 -0.11 2.60
N ILE A 163 4.26 -1.06 3.54
CA ILE A 163 5.30 -2.10 3.60
C ILE A 163 5.25 -2.99 2.36
N GLY A 164 4.06 -3.45 1.95
CA GLY A 164 3.89 -4.26 0.75
C GLY A 164 4.37 -3.54 -0.52
N LYS A 165 4.00 -2.27 -0.70
CA LYS A 165 4.49 -1.44 -1.81
C LYS A 165 6.00 -1.21 -1.73
N GLN A 166 6.56 -0.99 -0.54
CA GLN A 166 8.00 -0.85 -0.35
C GLN A 166 8.75 -2.13 -0.76
N MET A 167 8.24 -3.30 -0.38
CA MET A 167 8.85 -4.58 -0.76
C MET A 167 8.83 -4.81 -2.27
N LEU A 168 7.67 -4.56 -2.92
CA LEU A 168 7.56 -4.68 -4.37
C LEU A 168 8.49 -3.71 -5.11
N MET A 169 8.56 -2.47 -4.64
CA MET A 169 9.49 -1.47 -5.19
C MET A 169 10.95 -1.89 -5.04
N THR A 170 11.33 -2.35 -3.85
CA THR A 170 12.70 -2.79 -3.57
C THR A 170 13.09 -3.91 -4.52
N ARG A 171 12.22 -4.90 -4.69
CA ARG A 171 12.44 -5.98 -5.66
C ARG A 171 12.59 -5.46 -7.09
N GLY A 172 11.70 -4.57 -7.54
CA GLY A 172 11.76 -3.98 -8.87
C GLY A 172 13.03 -3.17 -9.10
N VAL A 173 13.45 -2.38 -8.13
CA VAL A 173 14.68 -1.57 -8.17
C VAL A 173 15.93 -2.45 -8.26
N LEU A 174 16.03 -3.49 -7.42
CA LEU A 174 17.16 -4.42 -7.43
C LEU A 174 17.25 -5.17 -8.76
N THR A 175 16.11 -5.63 -9.29
CA THR A 175 16.06 -6.30 -10.59
C THR A 175 16.49 -5.35 -11.71
N THR A 176 15.98 -4.11 -11.72
CA THR A 176 16.36 -3.09 -12.73
C THR A 176 17.86 -2.79 -12.69
N PHE A 177 18.40 -2.58 -11.47
CA PHE A 177 19.83 -2.34 -11.30
C PHE A 177 20.66 -3.55 -11.78
N SER A 178 20.29 -4.76 -11.38
CA SER A 178 21.01 -5.98 -11.74
C SER A 178 21.05 -6.20 -13.26
N ILE A 179 19.90 -6.10 -13.93
CA ILE A 179 19.84 -6.25 -15.39
C ILE A 179 20.69 -5.17 -16.08
N ALA A 180 20.53 -3.90 -15.67
CA ALA A 180 21.30 -2.79 -16.25
C ALA A 180 22.81 -2.99 -16.05
N ASN A 181 23.23 -3.41 -14.86
CA ASN A 181 24.60 -3.69 -14.49
C ASN A 181 25.19 -4.88 -15.29
N ASP A 182 24.41 -5.95 -15.46
CA ASP A 182 24.87 -7.12 -16.19
C ASP A 182 25.03 -6.82 -17.69
N VAL A 183 24.06 -6.13 -18.30
CA VAL A 183 24.15 -5.69 -19.69
C VAL A 183 25.36 -4.75 -19.88
N ALA A 184 25.52 -3.77 -19.02
CA ALA A 184 26.64 -2.81 -19.10
C ALA A 184 28.01 -3.49 -18.98
N LYS A 185 28.15 -4.50 -18.12
CA LYS A 185 29.38 -5.31 -18.00
C LYS A 185 29.80 -5.97 -19.31
N TYR A 186 28.83 -6.51 -20.05
CA TYR A 186 29.17 -7.11 -21.36
C TYR A 186 29.76 -6.08 -22.32
N PHE A 187 29.17 -4.90 -22.43
CA PHE A 187 29.71 -3.83 -23.25
C PHE A 187 31.05 -3.29 -22.76
N ALA A 188 31.31 -3.39 -21.46
CA ALA A 188 32.57 -2.99 -20.86
C ALA A 188 33.70 -3.98 -21.12
N ILE A 189 33.44 -5.28 -21.02
CA ILE A 189 34.47 -6.34 -20.97
C ILE A 189 34.73 -6.93 -22.37
N ILE A 190 33.69 -7.21 -23.17
CA ILE A 190 33.81 -7.89 -24.44
C ILE A 190 34.80 -7.19 -25.40
N PRO A 191 34.76 -5.86 -25.58
CA PRO A 191 35.71 -5.20 -26.45
C PRO A 191 37.16 -5.40 -25.99
N ALA A 192 37.42 -5.28 -24.68
CA ALA A 192 38.74 -5.45 -24.10
C ALA A 192 39.28 -6.90 -24.27
N MET A 193 38.39 -7.89 -24.17
CA MET A 193 38.75 -9.30 -24.29
C MET A 193 39.08 -9.71 -25.73
N PHE A 194 38.36 -9.19 -26.71
CA PHE A 194 38.41 -9.70 -28.09
C PHE A 194 39.15 -8.79 -29.07
N MET A 195 39.59 -7.56 -28.67
CA MET A 195 40.31 -6.65 -29.56
C MET A 195 41.64 -7.21 -30.10
N GLY A 196 42.24 -8.18 -29.41
CA GLY A 196 43.43 -8.88 -29.93
C GLY A 196 43.14 -9.85 -31.07
N VAL A 197 41.93 -10.38 -31.20
CA VAL A 197 41.46 -11.28 -32.26
C VAL A 197 40.70 -10.52 -33.35
N TYR A 198 39.94 -9.50 -32.93
CA TYR A 198 39.12 -8.65 -33.81
C TYR A 198 39.51 -7.17 -33.59
N PRO A 199 40.55 -6.64 -34.25
CA PRO A 199 41.00 -5.26 -34.05
C PRO A 199 39.95 -4.20 -34.37
N GLU A 200 38.95 -4.54 -35.19
CA GLU A 200 37.85 -3.65 -35.60
C GLU A 200 36.96 -3.22 -34.39
N ILE A 201 36.94 -4.02 -33.32
CA ILE A 201 36.17 -3.67 -32.11
C ILE A 201 36.96 -2.81 -31.10
N ALA A 202 38.22 -2.51 -31.34
CA ALA A 202 39.04 -1.70 -30.47
C ALA A 202 38.42 -0.32 -30.13
N PRO A 203 37.72 0.39 -31.06
CA PRO A 203 37.02 1.64 -30.72
C PRO A 203 35.91 1.50 -29.67
N LEU A 204 35.39 0.28 -29.47
CA LEU A 204 34.39 -0.03 -28.46
C LEU A 204 34.98 -0.21 -27.03
N ASN A 205 36.32 -0.33 -26.92
CA ASN A 205 37.00 -0.37 -25.61
C ASN A 205 37.08 1.01 -24.98
N ILE A 206 35.91 1.58 -24.66
CA ILE A 206 35.77 2.93 -24.12
C ILE A 206 36.53 3.10 -22.80
N MET A 207 36.66 2.03 -22.01
CA MET A 207 37.33 2.07 -20.71
C MET A 207 38.85 1.98 -20.80
N HIS A 208 39.41 1.62 -21.96
CA HIS A 208 40.85 1.39 -22.13
C HIS A 208 41.42 0.50 -21.01
N LEU A 209 40.88 -0.71 -20.84
CA LEU A 209 41.36 -1.68 -19.87
C LEU A 209 42.75 -2.19 -20.30
N ALA A 210 43.61 -2.45 -19.32
CA ALA A 210 45.04 -2.68 -19.56
C ALA A 210 45.32 -3.97 -20.33
N SER A 211 44.58 -5.04 -20.06
CA SER A 211 44.71 -6.34 -20.70
C SER A 211 43.40 -7.13 -20.66
N PRO A 212 43.22 -8.17 -21.49
CA PRO A 212 42.08 -9.08 -21.37
C PRO A 212 41.95 -9.73 -19.98
N GLN A 213 43.09 -10.08 -19.37
CA GLN A 213 43.16 -10.70 -18.06
C GLN A 213 42.71 -9.72 -16.98
N SER A 214 43.19 -8.48 -17.04
CA SER A 214 42.77 -7.39 -16.15
C SER A 214 41.28 -7.12 -16.29
N ALA A 215 40.74 -7.10 -17.49
CA ALA A 215 39.33 -6.89 -17.74
C ALA A 215 38.45 -7.95 -17.07
N ILE A 216 38.83 -9.23 -17.16
CA ILE A 216 38.11 -10.32 -16.51
C ILE A 216 38.21 -10.22 -14.98
N LEU A 217 39.43 -10.05 -14.46
CA LEU A 217 39.67 -10.04 -13.02
C LEU A 217 38.98 -8.85 -12.34
N SER A 218 39.08 -7.64 -12.93
CA SER A 218 38.42 -6.45 -12.41
C SER A 218 36.88 -6.57 -12.43
N ALA A 219 36.32 -7.22 -13.45
CA ALA A 219 34.89 -7.46 -13.52
C ALA A 219 34.40 -8.47 -12.48
N VAL A 220 35.15 -9.53 -12.20
CA VAL A 220 34.83 -10.52 -11.17
C VAL A 220 34.89 -9.88 -9.78
N ILE A 221 35.95 -9.11 -9.48
CA ILE A 221 36.10 -8.38 -8.22
C ILE A 221 34.97 -7.37 -8.07
N PHE A 222 34.66 -6.58 -9.11
CA PHE A 222 33.56 -5.63 -9.09
C PHE A 222 32.23 -6.33 -8.78
N ASN A 223 31.97 -7.49 -9.40
CA ASN A 223 30.74 -8.23 -9.14
C ASN A 223 30.61 -8.69 -7.69
N ALA A 224 31.70 -9.15 -7.09
CA ALA A 224 31.72 -9.49 -5.66
C ALA A 224 31.41 -8.28 -4.78
N ILE A 225 32.05 -7.13 -5.05
CA ILE A 225 31.86 -5.91 -4.29
C ILE A 225 30.43 -5.38 -4.42
N ILE A 226 29.88 -5.34 -5.65
CA ILE A 226 28.53 -4.79 -5.86
C ILE A 226 27.44 -5.64 -5.20
N ILE A 227 27.59 -6.97 -5.17
CA ILE A 227 26.68 -7.85 -4.45
C ILE A 227 26.66 -7.51 -2.96
N ILE A 228 27.84 -7.38 -2.34
CA ILE A 228 27.97 -7.01 -0.92
C ILE A 228 27.32 -5.64 -0.65
N LEU A 229 27.51 -4.67 -1.53
CA LEU A 229 26.91 -3.33 -1.39
C LEU A 229 25.39 -3.32 -1.57
N LEU A 230 24.84 -4.24 -2.37
CA LEU A 230 23.39 -4.36 -2.58
C LEU A 230 22.65 -5.07 -1.43
N ILE A 231 23.34 -5.89 -0.62
CA ILE A 231 22.71 -6.60 0.51
C ILE A 231 22.04 -5.62 1.49
N PRO A 232 22.69 -4.55 1.99
CA PRO A 232 22.03 -3.58 2.87
C PRO A 232 20.81 -2.92 2.24
N LEU A 233 20.86 -2.63 0.93
CA LEU A 233 19.73 -2.07 0.19
C LEU A 233 18.57 -3.07 0.09
N ALA A 234 18.88 -4.35 -0.13
CA ALA A 234 17.88 -5.41 -0.16
C ALA A 234 17.19 -5.60 1.20
N LEU A 235 17.96 -5.55 2.29
CA LEU A 235 17.45 -5.77 3.65
C LEU A 235 16.67 -4.56 4.19
N ARG A 236 17.14 -3.33 3.98
CA ARG A 236 16.47 -2.11 4.45
C ARG A 236 15.33 -1.68 3.55
N GLY A 237 15.35 -2.09 2.30
CA GLY A 237 14.42 -1.65 1.27
C GLY A 237 14.65 -0.22 0.78
N VAL A 238 14.06 0.09 -0.36
CA VAL A 238 14.02 1.45 -0.91
C VAL A 238 12.92 2.23 -0.19
N ARG A 239 13.23 3.46 0.22
CA ARG A 239 12.26 4.31 0.93
C ARG A 239 11.02 4.56 0.07
N TYR A 240 9.88 4.07 0.52
CA TYR A 240 8.60 4.32 -0.11
C TYR A 240 8.21 5.81 0.01
N ARG A 241 7.69 6.37 -1.08
CA ARG A 241 7.07 7.70 -1.09
C ARG A 241 5.65 7.55 -1.64
N PRO A 242 4.64 8.13 -1.01
CA PRO A 242 3.24 8.05 -1.46
C PRO A 242 3.00 8.98 -2.66
N ILE A 243 3.65 8.67 -3.78
CA ILE A 243 3.46 9.33 -5.07
C ILE A 243 2.88 8.30 -6.05
N GLY A 244 2.18 8.76 -7.09
CA GLY A 244 1.59 7.87 -8.09
C GLY A 244 2.59 6.89 -8.70
N ALA A 245 2.10 5.75 -9.19
CA ALA A 245 2.94 4.66 -9.70
C ALA A 245 3.86 5.10 -10.87
N GLY A 246 3.38 5.96 -11.77
CA GLY A 246 4.16 6.45 -12.92
C GLY A 246 5.42 7.22 -12.53
N PRO A 247 5.30 8.32 -11.75
CA PRO A 247 6.46 9.08 -11.26
C PRO A 247 7.45 8.23 -10.45
N LEU A 248 6.93 7.27 -9.67
CA LEU A 248 7.73 6.37 -8.88
C LEU A 248 8.58 5.44 -9.76
N LEU A 249 7.95 4.84 -10.78
CA LEU A 249 8.64 3.99 -11.77
C LEU A 249 9.70 4.78 -12.54
N ALA A 250 9.35 5.95 -13.07
CA ALA A 250 10.28 6.80 -13.82
C ALA A 250 11.52 7.16 -12.98
N ARG A 251 11.33 7.53 -11.72
CA ARG A 251 12.42 7.83 -10.80
C ARG A 251 13.30 6.61 -10.52
N SER A 252 12.68 5.44 -10.32
CA SER A 252 13.40 4.19 -10.06
C SER A 252 14.23 3.78 -11.26
N LEU A 253 13.68 3.86 -12.48
CA LEU A 253 14.40 3.60 -13.72
C LEU A 253 15.55 4.59 -13.92
N LEU A 254 15.35 5.87 -13.65
CA LEU A 254 16.41 6.87 -13.80
C LEU A 254 17.57 6.62 -12.81
N ILE A 255 17.27 6.43 -11.53
CA ILE A 255 18.32 6.29 -10.51
C ILE A 255 19.01 4.93 -10.60
N TYR A 256 18.26 3.85 -10.66
CA TYR A 256 18.81 2.49 -10.57
C TYR A 256 19.11 1.89 -11.94
N GLY A 257 18.38 2.27 -12.99
CA GLY A 257 18.71 1.88 -14.36
C GLY A 257 19.97 2.56 -14.84
N VAL A 258 20.01 3.89 -14.80
CA VAL A 258 21.22 4.67 -15.19
C VAL A 258 22.38 4.37 -14.24
N GLY A 259 22.12 4.30 -12.92
CA GLY A 259 23.14 3.90 -11.95
C GLY A 259 23.70 2.50 -12.20
N GLY A 260 22.85 1.54 -12.58
CA GLY A 260 23.24 0.19 -12.96
C GLY A 260 24.10 0.15 -14.23
N VAL A 261 23.85 1.04 -15.21
CA VAL A 261 24.68 1.16 -16.40
C VAL A 261 26.02 1.81 -16.07
N VAL A 262 26.05 2.88 -15.31
CA VAL A 262 27.26 3.68 -15.04
C VAL A 262 28.20 2.99 -14.05
N ALA A 263 27.65 2.32 -13.02
CA ALA A 263 28.44 1.71 -11.95
C ALA A 263 29.52 0.71 -12.44
N PRO A 264 29.25 -0.22 -13.40
CA PRO A 264 30.29 -1.12 -13.89
C PRO A 264 31.43 -0.39 -14.62
N PHE A 265 31.12 0.63 -15.43
CA PHE A 265 32.15 1.38 -16.14
C PHE A 265 33.13 2.06 -15.18
N ILE A 266 32.61 2.68 -14.13
CA ILE A 266 33.46 3.34 -13.12
C ILE A 266 34.16 2.30 -12.24
N GLY A 267 33.40 1.32 -11.71
CA GLY A 267 33.92 0.35 -10.76
C GLY A 267 34.97 -0.58 -11.34
N ILE A 268 34.72 -1.13 -12.53
CA ILE A 268 35.67 -2.01 -13.22
C ILE A 268 36.94 -1.22 -13.58
N LYS A 269 36.81 0.02 -14.08
CA LYS A 269 37.99 0.84 -14.41
C LYS A 269 38.84 1.18 -13.18
N LEU A 270 38.22 1.51 -12.07
CA LEU A 270 38.94 1.76 -10.81
C LEU A 270 39.70 0.53 -10.33
N ILE A 271 39.09 -0.65 -10.42
CA ILE A 271 39.73 -1.92 -10.04
C ILE A 271 40.87 -2.25 -11.01
N ASP A 272 40.67 -2.07 -12.33
CA ASP A 272 41.70 -2.25 -13.34
C ASP A 272 42.96 -1.40 -13.03
N LEU A 273 42.77 -0.11 -12.70
CA LEU A 273 43.86 0.77 -12.30
C LEU A 273 44.63 0.27 -11.07
N VAL A 274 43.88 -0.27 -10.07
CA VAL A 274 44.51 -0.84 -8.86
C VAL A 274 45.30 -2.11 -9.22
N LEU A 275 44.74 -2.99 -10.07
CA LEU A 275 45.41 -4.22 -10.49
C LEU A 275 46.70 -3.93 -11.26
N VAL A 276 46.71 -2.91 -12.14
CA VAL A 276 47.91 -2.43 -12.86
C VAL A 276 48.92 -1.90 -11.86
N ALA A 277 48.52 -1.05 -10.90
CA ALA A 277 49.42 -0.48 -9.90
C ALA A 277 50.08 -1.53 -9.00
N VAL A 278 49.43 -2.66 -8.75
CA VAL A 278 49.95 -3.77 -7.93
C VAL A 278 50.74 -4.78 -8.78
N GLY A 279 50.76 -4.62 -10.12
CA GLY A 279 51.45 -5.54 -11.02
C GLY A 279 50.75 -6.89 -11.26
N LEU A 280 49.43 -6.91 -11.09
CA LEU A 280 48.59 -8.08 -11.31
C LEU A 280 47.84 -8.05 -12.67
N ALA A 281 48.13 -7.10 -13.53
CA ALA A 281 47.47 -6.87 -14.81
C ALA A 281 48.43 -6.89 -15.99
#